data_f5b235581a6aa09b5e6f716fed8cb305
#
_entry.id   f5b235581a6aa09b5e6f716fed8cb305
#
_cell.length_a   1.000
_cell.length_b   1.000
_cell.length_c   1.000
_cell.angle_alpha   90.00
_cell.angle_beta   90.00
_cell.angle_gamma   90.00
#
_symmetry.space_group_name_H-M   'P 1'
#
loop_
_entity.id
_entity.type
_entity.pdbx_description
1 polymer ?
#
loop_
_entity_poly.entity_id
_entity_poly.type
_entity_poly.pdbx_seq_one_letter_code
_entity_poly.pdbx_strand_id
1 'polypeptide(L)'
;MIRLLLVDDQSLIRNGIKVMLSLEPDLQVVGTADNGEAAIQQVEALQPDVVLMDMRMPVMDGKHATRVITQRFPKVKVIVLSTFDDDEYIAESIQAGAKGYLLKDMPSEELAESIRFVHRGYTQLAPGLMEKLMTQSSSSTSKHRESTPTILAELTARERDVLRLIGTGATNREIAQQLFISEGTVKSYVTNLFNRLNLKNRAQLAIYATSIIWDESQDKP
;
A
#
# COMPACT_ATOMS: atom_id res chain seq x y z
N MET A 1 -6.11 -17.94 -24.49
CA MET A 1 -6.29 -16.47 -24.43
C MET A 1 -6.80 -16.15 -23.05
N ILE A 2 -6.11 -15.29 -22.30
CA ILE A 2 -6.47 -14.90 -20.93
C ILE A 2 -7.39 -13.69 -21.00
N ARG A 3 -8.57 -13.80 -20.40
CA ARG A 3 -9.59 -12.75 -20.41
C ARG A 3 -9.45 -11.84 -19.21
N LEU A 4 -9.30 -10.53 -19.47
CA LEU A 4 -8.98 -9.53 -18.45
C LEU A 4 -10.11 -8.54 -18.25
N LEU A 5 -10.42 -8.20 -17.01
CA LEU A 5 -11.20 -7.04 -16.62
C LEU A 5 -10.29 -5.97 -16.02
N LEU A 6 -10.34 -4.74 -16.53
CA LEU A 6 -9.57 -3.61 -15.98
C LEU A 6 -10.49 -2.74 -15.12
N VAL A 7 -10.09 -2.50 -13.89
CA VAL A 7 -10.85 -1.72 -12.92
C VAL A 7 -9.97 -0.62 -12.33
N ASP A 8 -10.31 0.64 -12.65
CA ASP A 8 -9.59 1.83 -12.21
C ASP A 8 -10.50 3.04 -12.41
N ASP A 9 -10.59 3.99 -11.48
CA ASP A 9 -11.46 5.17 -11.65
C ASP A 9 -10.89 6.17 -12.66
N GLN A 10 -9.57 6.14 -12.90
CA GLN A 10 -8.89 7.02 -13.82
C GLN A 10 -8.96 6.48 -15.26
N SER A 11 -9.75 7.10 -16.11
CA SER A 11 -9.92 6.68 -17.51
C SER A 11 -8.62 6.67 -18.31
N LEU A 12 -7.70 7.60 -18.02
CA LEU A 12 -6.41 7.67 -18.69
C LEU A 12 -5.54 6.42 -18.38
N ILE A 13 -5.49 6.02 -17.12
CA ILE A 13 -4.78 4.81 -16.66
C ILE A 13 -5.39 3.56 -17.31
N ARG A 14 -6.73 3.43 -17.24
CA ARG A 14 -7.45 2.31 -17.86
C ARG A 14 -7.14 2.18 -19.35
N ASN A 15 -7.18 3.29 -20.09
CA ASN A 15 -6.90 3.29 -21.52
C ASN A 15 -5.43 2.98 -21.80
N GLY A 16 -4.49 3.50 -21.01
CA GLY A 16 -3.06 3.22 -21.12
C GLY A 16 -2.78 1.71 -20.95
N ILE A 17 -3.26 1.11 -19.87
CA ILE A 17 -3.09 -0.33 -19.62
C ILE A 17 -3.76 -1.16 -20.73
N LYS A 18 -4.95 -0.78 -21.19
CA LYS A 18 -5.64 -1.47 -22.30
C LYS A 18 -4.81 -1.47 -23.59
N VAL A 19 -4.20 -0.33 -23.94
CA VAL A 19 -3.34 -0.23 -25.13
C VAL A 19 -2.09 -1.10 -24.94
N MET A 20 -1.43 -1.02 -23.79
CA MET A 20 -0.24 -1.83 -23.49
C MET A 20 -0.54 -3.32 -23.61
N LEU A 21 -1.61 -3.80 -23.00
CA LEU A 21 -1.98 -5.23 -23.04
C LEU A 21 -2.52 -5.68 -24.41
N SER A 22 -2.96 -4.79 -25.29
CA SER A 22 -3.39 -5.14 -26.65
C SER A 22 -2.24 -5.59 -27.56
N LEU A 23 -0.98 -5.32 -27.16
CA LEU A 23 0.21 -5.80 -27.87
C LEU A 23 0.53 -7.27 -27.59
N GLU A 24 -0.10 -7.84 -26.55
CA GLU A 24 0.12 -9.22 -26.15
C GLU A 24 -0.95 -10.15 -26.75
N PRO A 25 -0.59 -11.04 -27.67
CA PRO A 25 -1.56 -11.81 -28.48
C PRO A 25 -2.39 -12.81 -27.68
N ASP A 26 -1.94 -13.20 -26.49
CA ASP A 26 -2.59 -14.15 -25.59
C ASP A 26 -3.44 -13.48 -24.49
N LEU A 27 -3.43 -12.14 -24.40
CA LEU A 27 -4.19 -11.36 -23.44
C LEU A 27 -5.34 -10.63 -24.14
N GLN A 28 -6.52 -10.63 -23.52
CA GLN A 28 -7.70 -9.95 -24.06
C GLN A 28 -8.42 -9.18 -22.96
N VAL A 29 -8.47 -7.86 -23.08
CA VAL A 29 -9.33 -7.02 -22.23
C VAL A 29 -10.77 -7.16 -22.70
N VAL A 30 -11.59 -7.87 -21.91
CA VAL A 30 -13.01 -8.15 -22.23
C VAL A 30 -13.97 -7.13 -21.63
N GLY A 31 -13.53 -6.33 -20.68
CA GLY A 31 -14.34 -5.29 -20.06
C GLY A 31 -13.52 -4.29 -19.26
N THR A 32 -14.16 -3.20 -18.86
CA THR A 32 -13.56 -2.18 -17.97
C THR A 32 -14.60 -1.68 -16.98
N ALA A 33 -14.19 -1.31 -15.77
CA ALA A 33 -15.04 -0.68 -14.77
C ALA A 33 -14.30 0.50 -14.11
N ASP A 34 -15.02 1.41 -13.50
CA ASP A 34 -14.50 2.61 -12.85
C ASP A 34 -14.72 2.62 -11.33
N ASN A 35 -15.31 1.57 -10.79
CA ASN A 35 -15.53 1.37 -9.37
C ASN A 35 -15.77 -0.13 -9.05
N GLY A 36 -15.77 -0.47 -7.76
CA GLY A 36 -15.91 -1.84 -7.30
C GLY A 36 -17.26 -2.48 -7.57
N GLU A 37 -18.37 -1.72 -7.52
CA GLU A 37 -19.71 -2.25 -7.83
C GLU A 37 -19.84 -2.65 -9.29
N ALA A 38 -19.44 -1.74 -10.19
CA ALA A 38 -19.40 -2.02 -11.61
C ALA A 38 -18.46 -3.20 -11.94
N ALA A 39 -17.34 -3.31 -11.24
CA ALA A 39 -16.43 -4.45 -11.38
C ALA A 39 -17.11 -5.78 -11.06
N ILE A 40 -17.84 -5.88 -9.94
CA ILE A 40 -18.56 -7.11 -9.56
C ILE A 40 -19.59 -7.49 -10.61
N GLN A 41 -20.37 -6.52 -11.13
CA GLN A 41 -21.35 -6.75 -12.19
C GLN A 41 -20.70 -7.24 -13.48
N GLN A 42 -19.56 -6.65 -13.86
CA GLN A 42 -18.80 -7.05 -15.03
C GLN A 42 -18.17 -8.45 -14.87
N VAL A 43 -17.68 -8.80 -13.68
CA VAL A 43 -17.18 -10.15 -13.39
C VAL A 43 -18.29 -11.19 -13.55
N GLU A 44 -19.49 -10.91 -13.03
CA GLU A 44 -20.63 -11.81 -13.16
C GLU A 44 -21.05 -12.02 -14.62
N ALA A 45 -21.10 -10.94 -15.41
CA ALA A 45 -21.53 -10.98 -16.80
C ALA A 45 -20.49 -11.57 -17.75
N LEU A 46 -19.21 -11.21 -17.57
CA LEU A 46 -18.14 -11.51 -18.51
C LEU A 46 -17.30 -12.74 -18.11
N GLN A 47 -17.33 -13.14 -16.82
CA GLN A 47 -16.52 -14.25 -16.29
C GLN A 47 -15.05 -14.15 -16.76
N PRO A 48 -14.31 -13.07 -16.40
CA PRO A 48 -12.92 -12.93 -16.76
C PRO A 48 -12.05 -13.95 -16.00
N ASP A 49 -10.87 -14.27 -16.55
CA ASP A 49 -9.89 -15.11 -15.85
C ASP A 49 -9.14 -14.32 -14.78
N VAL A 50 -8.80 -13.05 -15.09
CA VAL A 50 -8.05 -12.17 -14.20
C VAL A 50 -8.68 -10.78 -14.19
N VAL A 51 -8.76 -10.20 -13.00
CA VAL A 51 -9.16 -8.81 -12.77
C VAL A 51 -7.94 -8.01 -12.34
N LEU A 52 -7.63 -6.93 -13.05
CA LEU A 52 -6.68 -5.91 -12.62
C LEU A 52 -7.47 -4.83 -11.87
N MET A 53 -7.22 -4.69 -10.57
CA MET A 53 -8.04 -3.94 -9.64
C MET A 53 -7.27 -2.79 -9.02
N ASP A 54 -7.70 -1.55 -9.23
CA ASP A 54 -7.24 -0.43 -8.43
C ASP A 54 -7.79 -0.50 -7.00
N MET A 55 -7.02 0.00 -6.04
CA MET A 55 -7.43 0.01 -4.63
C MET A 55 -8.32 1.20 -4.28
N ARG A 56 -8.01 2.37 -4.81
CA ARG A 56 -8.69 3.63 -4.46
C ARG A 56 -9.67 4.06 -5.53
N MET A 57 -10.93 3.75 -5.31
CA MET A 57 -12.01 4.11 -6.23
C MET A 57 -13.22 4.64 -5.45
N PRO A 58 -14.03 5.51 -6.06
CA PRO A 58 -15.29 5.98 -5.48
C PRO A 58 -16.32 4.86 -5.41
N VAL A 59 -17.41 5.06 -4.67
CA VAL A 59 -18.56 4.15 -4.50
C VAL A 59 -18.19 2.88 -3.74
N MET A 60 -17.32 2.04 -4.30
CA MET A 60 -16.78 0.85 -3.66
C MET A 60 -15.29 0.74 -3.99
N ASP A 61 -14.45 0.65 -2.96
CA ASP A 61 -13.02 0.49 -3.10
C ASP A 61 -12.60 -0.91 -3.59
N GLY A 62 -11.36 -1.03 -4.05
CA GLY A 62 -10.85 -2.28 -4.60
C GLY A 62 -10.71 -3.40 -3.58
N LYS A 63 -10.49 -3.08 -2.30
CA LYS A 63 -10.41 -4.07 -1.22
C LYS A 63 -11.76 -4.77 -1.02
N HIS A 64 -12.85 -4.01 -0.91
CA HIS A 64 -14.18 -4.57 -0.77
C HIS A 64 -14.59 -5.36 -2.02
N ALA A 65 -14.35 -4.80 -3.21
CA ALA A 65 -14.61 -5.49 -4.47
C ALA A 65 -13.81 -6.80 -4.58
N THR A 66 -12.52 -6.79 -4.25
CA THR A 66 -11.68 -8.00 -4.25
C THR A 66 -12.24 -9.08 -3.33
N ARG A 67 -12.63 -8.72 -2.10
CA ARG A 67 -13.23 -9.69 -1.16
C ARG A 67 -14.51 -10.31 -1.71
N VAL A 68 -15.41 -9.51 -2.27
CA VAL A 68 -16.66 -10.02 -2.86
C VAL A 68 -16.37 -10.92 -4.06
N ILE A 69 -15.48 -10.49 -4.96
CA ILE A 69 -15.13 -11.25 -6.17
C ILE A 69 -14.51 -12.58 -5.81
N THR A 70 -13.54 -12.61 -4.91
CA THR A 70 -12.84 -13.85 -4.53
C THR A 70 -13.74 -14.84 -3.79
N GLN A 71 -14.74 -14.35 -3.04
CA GLN A 71 -15.73 -15.20 -2.36
C GLN A 71 -16.80 -15.74 -3.31
N ARG A 72 -17.34 -14.89 -4.20
CA ARG A 72 -18.44 -15.28 -5.09
C ARG A 72 -17.97 -15.99 -6.36
N PHE A 73 -16.76 -15.65 -6.82
CA PHE A 73 -16.20 -16.14 -8.09
C PHE A 73 -14.78 -16.72 -7.88
N PRO A 74 -14.63 -17.87 -7.20
CA PRO A 74 -13.33 -18.40 -6.77
C PRO A 74 -12.39 -18.79 -7.92
N LYS A 75 -12.89 -18.92 -9.14
CA LYS A 75 -12.08 -19.14 -10.34
C LYS A 75 -11.40 -17.86 -10.84
N VAL A 76 -11.98 -16.70 -10.60
CA VAL A 76 -11.46 -15.41 -11.02
C VAL A 76 -10.29 -15.02 -10.12
N LYS A 77 -9.17 -14.65 -10.71
CA LYS A 77 -7.99 -14.18 -9.97
C LYS A 77 -7.99 -12.66 -9.93
N VAL A 78 -7.66 -12.09 -8.79
CA VAL A 78 -7.54 -10.64 -8.64
C VAL A 78 -6.08 -10.27 -8.47
N ILE A 79 -5.58 -9.36 -9.29
CA ILE A 79 -4.30 -8.68 -9.17
C ILE A 79 -4.61 -7.23 -8.82
N VAL A 80 -4.10 -6.77 -7.70
CA VAL A 80 -4.20 -5.37 -7.30
C VAL A 80 -3.12 -4.56 -8.01
N LEU A 81 -3.51 -3.42 -8.59
CA LEU A 81 -2.60 -2.42 -9.14
C LEU A 81 -2.58 -1.20 -8.21
N SER A 82 -1.40 -0.76 -7.81
CA SER A 82 -1.24 0.32 -6.85
C SER A 82 -0.16 1.30 -7.28
N THR A 83 -0.18 2.52 -6.73
CA THR A 83 0.94 3.46 -6.79
C THR A 83 1.90 3.23 -5.62
N PHE A 84 3.12 3.78 -5.68
CA PHE A 84 4.18 3.59 -4.67
C PHE A 84 3.78 3.97 -3.22
N ASP A 85 2.77 4.81 -3.05
CA ASP A 85 2.35 5.33 -1.74
C ASP A 85 1.33 4.45 -0.99
N ASP A 86 0.97 3.30 -1.55
CA ASP A 86 -0.16 2.48 -1.07
C ASP A 86 0.27 1.22 -0.27
N ASP A 87 1.45 1.22 0.32
CA ASP A 87 1.98 0.08 1.10
C ASP A 87 1.05 -0.44 2.21
N GLU A 88 0.19 0.44 2.76
CA GLU A 88 -0.80 0.07 3.79
C GLU A 88 -1.82 -0.97 3.29
N TYR A 89 -2.08 -1.01 1.98
CA TYR A 89 -3.11 -1.87 1.41
C TYR A 89 -2.63 -3.27 1.00
N ILE A 90 -1.32 -3.55 1.10
CA ILE A 90 -0.75 -4.83 0.67
C ILE A 90 -1.34 -5.98 1.49
N ALA A 91 -1.21 -5.89 2.81
CA ALA A 91 -1.71 -6.93 3.72
C ALA A 91 -3.23 -7.10 3.60
N GLU A 92 -3.96 -5.98 3.49
CA GLU A 92 -5.40 -5.96 3.32
C GLU A 92 -5.85 -6.60 2.00
N SER A 93 -5.11 -6.37 0.91
CA SER A 93 -5.40 -6.94 -0.40
C SER A 93 -5.23 -8.46 -0.39
N ILE A 94 -4.17 -8.95 0.22
CA ILE A 94 -3.91 -10.38 0.34
C ILE A 94 -4.96 -11.05 1.24
N GLN A 95 -5.32 -10.42 2.37
CA GLN A 95 -6.40 -10.89 3.24
C GLN A 95 -7.77 -10.89 2.54
N ALA A 96 -7.99 -9.97 1.60
CA ALA A 96 -9.16 -9.96 0.75
C ALA A 96 -9.16 -11.08 -0.31
N GLY A 97 -8.04 -11.77 -0.50
CA GLY A 97 -7.89 -12.90 -1.40
C GLY A 97 -7.21 -12.57 -2.74
N ALA A 98 -6.60 -11.38 -2.89
CA ALA A 98 -5.82 -11.05 -4.08
C ALA A 98 -4.69 -12.06 -4.29
N LYS A 99 -4.43 -12.38 -5.56
CA LYS A 99 -3.35 -13.28 -6.00
C LYS A 99 -2.13 -12.54 -6.54
N GLY A 100 -2.24 -11.23 -6.70
CA GLY A 100 -1.15 -10.37 -7.09
C GLY A 100 -1.27 -8.98 -6.49
N TYR A 101 -0.12 -8.35 -6.25
CA TYR A 101 0.00 -6.94 -5.89
C TYR A 101 1.16 -6.33 -6.68
N LEU A 102 0.87 -5.44 -7.59
CA LEU A 102 1.80 -4.90 -8.57
C LEU A 102 1.73 -3.37 -8.57
N LEU A 103 2.78 -2.74 -9.08
CA LEU A 103 2.83 -1.28 -9.21
C LEU A 103 2.28 -0.85 -10.57
N LYS A 104 1.57 0.27 -10.60
CA LYS A 104 0.97 0.82 -11.84
C LYS A 104 2.00 1.33 -12.85
N ASP A 105 3.22 1.62 -12.41
CA ASP A 105 4.32 2.14 -13.22
C ASP A 105 5.28 1.06 -13.76
N MET A 106 4.95 -0.22 -13.55
CA MET A 106 5.78 -1.31 -14.05
C MET A 106 5.72 -1.40 -15.60
N PRO A 107 6.81 -1.88 -16.25
CA PRO A 107 6.84 -2.12 -17.68
C PRO A 107 5.73 -3.06 -18.16
N SER A 108 5.26 -2.85 -19.40
CA SER A 108 4.17 -3.65 -20.00
C SER A 108 4.46 -5.15 -20.05
N GLU A 109 5.70 -5.49 -20.36
CA GLU A 109 6.18 -6.87 -20.44
C GLU A 109 6.10 -7.56 -19.08
N GLU A 110 6.52 -6.87 -18.02
CA GLU A 110 6.47 -7.39 -16.64
C GLU A 110 5.03 -7.56 -16.16
N LEU A 111 4.15 -6.62 -16.52
CA LEU A 111 2.72 -6.72 -16.22
C LEU A 111 2.11 -7.95 -16.90
N ALA A 112 2.40 -8.14 -18.19
CA ALA A 112 1.91 -9.28 -18.96
C ALA A 112 2.40 -10.62 -18.38
N GLU A 113 3.68 -10.71 -18.02
CA GLU A 113 4.23 -11.91 -17.37
C GLU A 113 3.58 -12.19 -16.01
N SER A 114 3.37 -11.15 -15.21
CA SER A 114 2.71 -11.27 -13.91
C SER A 114 1.26 -11.76 -14.04
N ILE A 115 0.52 -11.28 -15.05
CA ILE A 115 -0.82 -11.77 -15.37
C ILE A 115 -0.79 -13.27 -15.71
N ARG A 116 0.13 -13.70 -16.58
CA ARG A 116 0.31 -15.11 -16.94
C ARG A 116 0.65 -15.98 -15.73
N PHE A 117 1.51 -15.46 -14.85
CA PHE A 117 1.94 -16.15 -13.64
C PHE A 117 0.77 -16.37 -12.68
N VAL A 118 -0.02 -15.31 -12.44
CA VAL A 118 -1.21 -15.38 -11.58
C VAL A 118 -2.30 -16.26 -12.21
N HIS A 119 -2.51 -16.16 -13.52
CA HIS A 119 -3.48 -17.00 -14.23
C HIS A 119 -3.16 -18.51 -14.06
N ARG A 120 -1.87 -18.90 -14.02
CA ARG A 120 -1.45 -20.27 -13.71
C ARG A 120 -1.66 -20.69 -12.26
N GLY A 121 -2.08 -19.79 -11.37
CA GLY A 121 -2.42 -20.07 -9.99
C GLY A 121 -1.35 -19.69 -8.97
N TYR A 122 -0.25 -19.08 -9.38
CA TYR A 122 0.78 -18.59 -8.49
C TYR A 122 0.39 -17.24 -7.88
N THR A 123 1.05 -16.86 -6.79
CA THR A 123 0.91 -15.52 -6.19
C THR A 123 2.08 -14.66 -6.61
N GLN A 124 1.81 -13.44 -7.07
CA GLN A 124 2.82 -12.48 -7.51
C GLN A 124 2.79 -11.23 -6.62
N LEU A 125 3.92 -10.91 -6.04
CA LEU A 125 4.11 -9.68 -5.26
C LEU A 125 5.25 -8.88 -5.88
N ALA A 126 5.11 -7.57 -5.96
CA ALA A 126 6.19 -6.70 -6.40
C ALA A 126 7.41 -6.84 -5.47
N PRO A 127 8.65 -6.64 -5.99
CA PRO A 127 9.87 -6.76 -5.19
C PRO A 127 9.82 -5.95 -3.90
N GLY A 128 10.30 -6.53 -2.79
CA GLY A 128 10.32 -5.87 -1.46
C GLY A 128 9.02 -5.97 -0.67
N LEU A 129 7.89 -6.33 -1.29
CA LEU A 129 6.60 -6.42 -0.58
C LEU A 129 6.51 -7.66 0.33
N MET A 130 7.22 -8.74 0.01
CA MET A 130 7.28 -9.93 0.85
C MET A 130 7.95 -9.64 2.21
N GLU A 131 9.03 -8.87 2.23
CA GLU A 131 9.71 -8.45 3.46
C GLU A 131 8.80 -7.58 4.33
N LYS A 132 8.03 -6.67 3.71
CA LYS A 132 7.05 -5.83 4.41
C LYS A 132 5.92 -6.66 5.02
N LEU A 133 5.43 -7.68 4.32
CA LEU A 133 4.42 -8.60 4.86
C LEU A 133 4.94 -9.41 6.04
N MET A 134 6.19 -9.88 5.98
CA MET A 134 6.81 -10.63 7.07
C MET A 134 6.97 -9.78 8.32
N THR A 135 7.35 -8.51 8.18
CA THR A 135 7.45 -7.56 9.30
C THR A 135 6.09 -7.22 9.89
N GLN A 136 5.04 -7.11 9.08
CA GLN A 136 3.66 -6.89 9.54
C GLN A 136 3.03 -8.15 10.16
N SER A 137 3.36 -9.34 9.68
CA SER A 137 2.84 -10.61 10.22
C SER A 137 3.39 -10.94 11.60
N SER A 138 4.60 -10.44 11.91
CA SER A 138 5.19 -10.59 13.24
C SER A 138 4.48 -9.74 14.30
N SER A 139 3.69 -8.75 13.89
CA SER A 139 2.93 -7.86 14.76
C SER A 139 1.46 -8.28 14.97
N SER A 140 0.96 -9.30 14.28
CA SER A 140 -0.47 -9.68 14.31
C SER A 140 -0.86 -10.73 15.36
N THR A 141 0.05 -11.18 16.23
CA THR A 141 -0.25 -12.13 17.30
C THR A 141 -0.40 -11.53 18.71
N SER A 142 -0.61 -10.22 18.80
CA SER A 142 -0.90 -9.59 20.12
C SER A 142 -2.07 -8.63 20.03
N LYS A 143 -3.30 -9.15 20.11
CA LYS A 143 -4.43 -8.33 20.54
C LYS A 143 -4.30 -8.05 22.04
N HIS A 144 -4.39 -6.78 22.41
CA HIS A 144 -4.50 -6.17 23.73
C HIS A 144 -3.24 -6.18 24.61
N ARG A 145 -2.55 -5.03 24.63
CA ARG A 145 -2.43 -4.24 25.87
C ARG A 145 -1.63 -2.96 25.60
N GLU A 146 -2.19 -1.86 26.11
CA GLU A 146 -1.51 -0.57 26.33
C GLU A 146 -0.08 -0.78 26.83
N SER A 147 0.89 -0.21 26.09
CA SER A 147 2.18 0.17 26.64
C SER A 147 2.95 1.04 25.65
N THR A 148 2.85 2.32 25.81
CA THR A 148 3.54 3.40 25.11
C THR A 148 5.08 3.42 25.23
N PRO A 149 5.76 2.65 26.13
CA PRO A 149 7.20 2.75 26.28
C PRO A 149 8.05 1.97 25.26
N THR A 150 7.51 0.97 24.58
CA THR A 150 8.32 0.00 23.83
C THR A 150 8.78 0.49 22.45
N ILE A 151 7.98 1.29 21.77
CA ILE A 151 8.29 1.78 20.41
C ILE A 151 9.44 2.81 20.43
N LEU A 152 9.53 3.60 21.48
CA LEU A 152 10.61 4.57 21.66
C LEU A 152 12.00 3.92 21.84
N ALA A 153 12.06 2.74 22.44
CA ALA A 153 13.30 1.99 22.62
C ALA A 153 13.84 1.47 21.27
N GLU A 154 12.97 1.30 20.27
CA GLU A 154 13.35 0.83 18.94
C GLU A 154 13.82 1.94 18.00
N LEU A 155 13.55 3.22 18.30
CA LEU A 155 14.04 4.34 17.51
C LEU A 155 15.53 4.54 17.72
N THR A 156 16.26 4.78 16.64
CA THR A 156 17.66 5.19 16.70
C THR A 156 17.79 6.55 17.40
N ALA A 157 18.98 6.84 17.93
CA ALA A 157 19.23 8.15 18.57
C ALA A 157 18.89 9.32 17.63
N ARG A 158 19.21 9.20 16.35
CA ARG A 158 18.94 10.23 15.33
C ARG A 158 17.46 10.37 15.01
N GLU A 159 16.71 9.29 14.96
CA GLU A 159 15.25 9.34 14.77
C GLU A 159 14.56 10.01 15.98
N ARG A 160 15.04 9.75 17.18
CA ARG A 160 14.56 10.43 18.42
C ARG A 160 14.85 11.93 18.41
N ASP A 161 16.04 12.34 17.98
CA ASP A 161 16.41 13.75 17.88
C ASP A 161 15.48 14.48 16.87
N VAL A 162 15.26 13.89 15.70
CA VAL A 162 14.34 14.44 14.68
C VAL A 162 12.91 14.50 15.22
N LEU A 163 12.44 13.44 15.89
CA LEU A 163 11.09 13.37 16.45
C LEU A 163 10.88 14.46 17.51
N ARG A 164 11.84 14.67 18.41
CA ARG A 164 11.79 15.75 19.41
C ARG A 164 11.64 17.13 18.77
N LEU A 165 12.45 17.42 17.77
CA LEU A 165 12.40 18.70 17.07
C LEU A 165 11.10 18.91 16.29
N ILE A 166 10.48 17.84 15.80
CA ILE A 166 9.13 17.92 15.21
C ILE A 166 8.11 18.27 16.29
N GLY A 167 8.22 17.71 17.49
CA GLY A 167 7.36 18.05 18.65
C GLY A 167 7.43 19.51 19.08
N THR A 168 8.56 20.18 18.86
CA THR A 168 8.69 21.63 19.10
C THR A 168 8.18 22.49 17.94
N GLY A 169 7.67 21.88 16.86
CA GLY A 169 7.17 22.59 15.68
C GLY A 169 8.23 22.98 14.65
N ALA A 170 9.49 22.52 14.80
CA ALA A 170 10.58 22.87 13.89
C ALA A 170 10.34 22.36 12.47
N THR A 171 10.66 23.18 11.46
CA THR A 171 10.62 22.80 10.03
C THR A 171 11.79 21.87 9.68
N ASN A 172 11.73 21.17 8.53
CA ASN A 172 12.83 20.30 8.08
C ASN A 172 14.15 21.07 7.92
N ARG A 173 14.08 22.35 7.53
CA ARG A 173 15.25 23.21 7.39
C ARG A 173 15.88 23.53 8.75
N GLU A 174 15.06 23.85 9.75
CA GLU A 174 15.53 24.13 11.11
C GLU A 174 16.11 22.87 11.77
N ILE A 175 15.46 21.71 11.57
CA ILE A 175 15.98 20.40 12.02
C ILE A 175 17.33 20.10 11.36
N ALA A 176 17.46 20.33 10.05
CA ALA A 176 18.70 20.12 9.30
C ALA A 176 19.84 20.97 9.88
N GLN A 177 19.57 22.24 10.18
CA GLN A 177 20.53 23.16 10.78
C GLN A 177 20.94 22.72 12.18
N GLN A 178 19.98 22.36 13.04
CA GLN A 178 20.27 21.97 14.43
C GLN A 178 21.02 20.64 14.54
N LEU A 179 20.74 19.70 13.63
CA LEU A 179 21.38 18.39 13.65
C LEU A 179 22.61 18.28 12.74
N PHE A 180 22.97 19.37 12.05
CA PHE A 180 24.10 19.43 11.11
C PHE A 180 24.02 18.37 10.00
N ILE A 181 22.82 18.20 9.40
CA ILE A 181 22.55 17.27 8.29
C ILE A 181 21.83 18.00 7.14
N SER A 182 21.67 17.32 6.00
CA SER A 182 20.92 17.91 4.86
C SER A 182 19.40 17.86 5.09
N GLU A 183 18.64 18.78 4.48
CA GLU A 183 17.17 18.71 4.50
C GLU A 183 16.64 17.42 3.87
N GLY A 184 17.34 16.88 2.86
CA GLY A 184 17.02 15.57 2.25
C GLY A 184 17.14 14.43 3.26
N THR A 185 18.18 14.47 4.10
CA THR A 185 18.35 13.49 5.19
C THR A 185 17.24 13.60 6.23
N VAL A 186 16.82 14.83 6.58
CA VAL A 186 15.67 15.02 7.48
C VAL A 186 14.38 14.47 6.89
N LYS A 187 14.12 14.70 5.59
CA LYS A 187 12.94 14.12 4.90
C LYS A 187 12.93 12.59 4.98
N SER A 188 14.08 11.94 4.80
CA SER A 188 14.20 10.49 4.94
C SER A 188 13.87 10.02 6.36
N TYR A 189 14.38 10.70 7.40
CA TYR A 189 14.03 10.39 8.79
C TYR A 189 12.55 10.59 9.08
N VAL A 190 11.94 11.67 8.57
CA VAL A 190 10.50 11.95 8.74
C VAL A 190 9.66 10.84 8.09
N THR A 191 10.02 10.42 6.88
CA THR A 191 9.35 9.31 6.18
C THR A 191 9.46 8.00 6.97
N ASN A 192 10.65 7.70 7.48
CA ASN A 192 10.85 6.50 8.32
C ASN A 192 10.03 6.56 9.61
N LEU A 193 9.93 7.73 10.25
CA LEU A 193 9.12 7.93 11.44
C LEU A 193 7.63 7.75 11.16
N PHE A 194 7.10 8.26 10.03
CA PHE A 194 5.73 8.00 9.62
C PHE A 194 5.45 6.51 9.50
N ASN A 195 6.33 5.79 8.81
CA ASN A 195 6.16 4.35 8.60
C ASN A 195 6.25 3.56 9.91
N ARG A 196 7.25 3.85 10.77
CA ARG A 196 7.45 3.13 12.03
C ARG A 196 6.37 3.40 13.08
N LEU A 197 5.87 4.63 13.14
CA LEU A 197 4.87 5.06 14.12
C LEU A 197 3.43 4.94 13.57
N ASN A 198 3.29 4.51 12.33
CA ASN A 198 2.01 4.38 11.62
C ASN A 198 1.19 5.69 11.66
N LEU A 199 1.84 6.82 11.39
CA LEU A 199 1.25 8.17 11.43
C LEU A 199 1.10 8.72 10.00
N LYS A 200 -0.04 9.37 9.74
CA LYS A 200 -0.44 9.77 8.37
C LYS A 200 0.03 11.16 7.96
N ASN A 201 0.40 12.02 8.90
CA ASN A 201 0.81 13.39 8.61
C ASN A 201 1.67 13.98 9.72
N ARG A 202 2.34 15.12 9.40
CA ARG A 202 3.23 15.80 10.32
C ARG A 202 2.55 16.28 11.60
N ALA A 203 1.26 16.65 11.54
CA ALA A 203 0.53 17.08 12.72
C ALA A 203 0.37 15.92 13.72
N GLN A 204 0.04 14.71 13.25
CA GLN A 204 0.00 13.51 14.08
C GLN A 204 1.36 13.17 14.68
N LEU A 205 2.44 13.31 13.89
CA LEU A 205 3.80 13.09 14.35
C LEU A 205 4.21 14.10 15.43
N ALA A 206 3.81 15.37 15.29
CA ALA A 206 4.07 16.40 16.28
C ALA A 206 3.29 16.15 17.59
N ILE A 207 2.01 15.79 17.51
CA ILE A 207 1.18 15.42 18.68
C ILE A 207 1.80 14.22 19.39
N TYR A 208 2.20 13.18 18.66
CA TYR A 208 2.86 12.00 19.21
C TYR A 208 4.18 12.36 19.90
N ALA A 209 5.02 13.18 19.26
CA ALA A 209 6.28 13.65 19.83
C ALA A 209 6.07 14.46 21.13
N THR A 210 5.04 15.31 21.17
CA THR A 210 4.71 16.09 22.35
C THR A 210 4.25 15.21 23.51
N SER A 211 3.42 14.19 23.26
CA SER A 211 2.96 13.27 24.31
C SER A 211 4.11 12.53 25.00
N ILE A 212 5.16 12.18 24.23
CA ILE A 212 6.34 11.51 24.76
C ILE A 212 7.24 12.44 25.58
N ILE A 213 7.42 13.67 25.14
CA ILE A 213 8.26 14.65 25.84
C ILE A 213 7.66 14.97 27.24
N TRP A 214 6.34 14.93 27.37
CA TRP A 214 5.66 15.12 28.65
C TRP A 214 5.85 13.94 29.61
N ASP A 215 5.88 12.72 29.10
CA ASP A 215 6.09 11.51 29.91
C ASP A 215 7.53 11.44 30.49
N GLU A 216 8.56 11.80 29.70
CA GLU A 216 9.96 11.85 30.17
C GLU A 216 10.22 12.97 31.21
N SER A 217 9.37 13.98 31.30
CA SER A 217 9.52 15.07 32.26
C SER A 217 8.90 14.77 33.64
N GLN A 218 8.08 13.72 33.75
CA GLN A 218 7.48 13.28 35.02
C GLN A 218 8.31 12.22 35.77
N ASP A 219 9.29 11.62 35.11
CA ASP A 219 10.14 10.53 35.68
C ASP A 219 11.52 11.03 36.22
N LYS A 220 11.67 12.33 36.49
CA LYS A 220 12.84 12.83 37.23
C LYS A 220 12.47 13.13 38.69
N PRO A 221 13.10 12.42 39.63
CA PRO A 221 12.95 12.66 41.09
C PRO A 221 13.44 14.02 41.51
#